data_28dcebf21b26c481ce6cb288f677c209
#
_entry.id   28dcebf21b26c481ce6cb288f677c209
#
_cell.length_a   1.000
_cell.length_b   1.000
_cell.length_c   1.000
_cell.angle_alpha   90.00
_cell.angle_beta   90.00
_cell.angle_gamma   90.00
#
_symmetry.space_group_name_H-M   'P 1'
#
loop_
_entity.id
_entity.type
_entity.pdbx_description
1 polymer ?
#
loop_
_entity_poly.entity_id
_entity_poly.type
_entity_poly.pdbx_seq_one_letter_code
_entity_poly.pdbx_strand_id
1 'polypeptide(L)'
;MHRVFRFGWIALGLGFAAAAAAAQTPRPAPLRIGIIGTGHIGGTLARLWVAAGHEVLISSRHPDELRGLAQQLGPRAAVGTPRAAALFGAVVLISVPYGAEPQIGRDLKAELAGKIVLDTGNPYPDRDGPMALEARREGTGVASARYLPGVRLVRAFNAINSADLAREAHRKGEPYAIPLAGDDAQALAVAQRLVRDAGFEPVVVGPLSRAREFDVGTRVYTQLMTAPELRAALGLAAPPEG
;
A
#
# COMPACT_ATOMS: atom_id res chain seq x y z
N MET A 1 25.12 -79.49 39.97
CA MET A 1 25.75 -78.45 39.18
C MET A 1 24.78 -78.03 38.05
N HIS A 2 23.93 -77.03 38.31
CA HIS A 2 23.03 -76.52 37.29
C HIS A 2 23.25 -75.01 37.12
N ARG A 3 23.78 -74.62 35.95
CA ARG A 3 23.95 -73.23 35.57
C ARG A 3 22.65 -72.71 34.90
N VAL A 4 22.04 -71.71 35.48
CA VAL A 4 20.88 -71.00 34.92
C VAL A 4 21.39 -69.81 34.11
N PHE A 5 21.13 -69.81 32.82
CA PHE A 5 21.38 -68.65 31.93
C PHE A 5 20.21 -67.70 32.03
N ARG A 6 20.46 -66.43 32.42
CA ARG A 6 19.49 -65.35 32.38
C ARG A 6 19.65 -64.57 31.04
N PHE A 7 18.62 -64.65 30.19
CA PHE A 7 18.52 -63.79 29.01
C PHE A 7 17.98 -62.42 29.43
N GLY A 8 18.80 -61.38 29.22
CA GLY A 8 18.37 -60.00 29.36
C GLY A 8 17.72 -59.50 28.07
N TRP A 9 16.51 -58.98 28.18
CA TRP A 9 15.80 -58.30 27.09
C TRP A 9 16.24 -56.84 27.07
N ILE A 10 16.87 -56.40 25.96
CA ILE A 10 17.14 -54.97 25.69
C ILE A 10 15.95 -54.44 24.92
N ALA A 11 15.15 -53.62 25.58
CA ALA A 11 14.03 -52.89 24.90
C ALA A 11 14.63 -51.66 24.19
N LEU A 12 14.64 -51.70 22.86
CA LEU A 12 14.99 -50.57 22.04
C LEU A 12 13.79 -49.62 21.94
N GLY A 13 13.79 -48.51 22.69
CA GLY A 13 12.76 -47.48 22.61
C GLY A 13 12.95 -46.64 21.36
N LEU A 14 12.10 -46.83 20.37
CA LEU A 14 11.97 -45.93 19.21
C LEU A 14 11.23 -44.67 19.67
N GLY A 15 11.99 -43.59 19.91
CA GLY A 15 11.43 -42.27 20.15
C GLY A 15 10.93 -41.67 18.82
N PHE A 16 9.62 -41.59 18.65
CA PHE A 16 9.01 -40.78 17.56
C PHE A 16 9.12 -39.31 17.93
N ALA A 17 10.05 -38.61 17.31
CA ALA A 17 10.06 -37.14 17.34
C ALA A 17 8.95 -36.63 16.41
N ALA A 18 7.81 -36.24 16.97
CA ALA A 18 6.77 -35.52 16.24
C ALA A 18 7.28 -34.11 15.93
N ALA A 19 7.71 -33.88 14.68
CA ALA A 19 7.97 -32.52 14.20
C ALA A 19 6.65 -31.77 14.14
N ALA A 20 6.45 -30.81 15.06
CA ALA A 20 5.33 -29.88 15.00
C ALA A 20 5.49 -29.01 13.74
N ALA A 21 4.73 -29.32 12.69
CA ALA A 21 4.61 -28.43 11.54
C ALA A 21 3.96 -27.14 12.04
N ALA A 22 4.73 -26.05 12.09
CA ALA A 22 4.19 -24.73 12.37
C ALA A 22 3.13 -24.42 11.32
N ALA A 23 1.87 -24.33 11.74
CA ALA A 23 0.74 -23.95 10.89
C ALA A 23 1.03 -22.54 10.35
N GLN A 24 1.41 -22.45 9.09
CA GLN A 24 1.54 -21.16 8.40
C GLN A 24 0.14 -20.54 8.34
N THR A 25 -0.02 -19.39 8.98
CA THR A 25 -1.24 -18.58 8.82
C THR A 25 -1.51 -18.39 7.34
N PRO A 26 -2.72 -18.72 6.84
CA PRO A 26 -3.03 -18.61 5.43
C PRO A 26 -2.77 -17.17 4.97
N ARG A 27 -1.93 -16.99 3.93
CA ARG A 27 -1.71 -15.66 3.35
C ARG A 27 -3.05 -15.15 2.83
N PRO A 28 -3.47 -13.91 3.17
CA PRO A 28 -4.73 -13.34 2.68
C PRO A 28 -4.80 -13.40 1.16
N ALA A 29 -6.00 -13.66 0.60
CA ALA A 29 -6.21 -13.78 -0.83
C ALA A 29 -5.65 -12.57 -1.61
N PRO A 30 -5.09 -12.77 -2.83
CA PRO A 30 -4.65 -11.70 -3.69
C PRO A 30 -5.75 -10.67 -3.95
N LEU A 31 -5.36 -9.41 -4.06
CA LEU A 31 -6.27 -8.32 -4.44
C LEU A 31 -6.13 -8.03 -5.94
N ARG A 32 -7.21 -7.55 -6.54
CA ARG A 32 -7.20 -6.93 -7.87
C ARG A 32 -7.03 -5.44 -7.69
N ILE A 33 -5.94 -4.86 -8.21
CA ILE A 33 -5.56 -3.47 -8.01
C ILE A 33 -5.52 -2.76 -9.37
N GLY A 34 -6.36 -1.74 -9.53
CA GLY A 34 -6.29 -0.84 -10.68
C GLY A 34 -5.35 0.33 -10.37
N ILE A 35 -4.44 0.65 -11.27
CA ILE A 35 -3.52 1.80 -11.10
C ILE A 35 -3.80 2.84 -12.17
N ILE A 36 -4.30 3.99 -11.75
CA ILE A 36 -4.51 5.17 -12.60
C ILE A 36 -3.29 6.08 -12.44
N GLY A 37 -2.44 6.11 -13.48
CA GLY A 37 -1.17 6.83 -13.45
C GLY A 37 0.01 5.93 -13.08
N THR A 38 0.72 5.45 -14.12
CA THR A 38 1.86 4.55 -13.98
C THR A 38 3.17 5.33 -14.19
N GLY A 39 3.37 6.37 -13.37
CA GLY A 39 4.63 7.10 -13.25
C GLY A 39 5.59 6.42 -12.27
N HIS A 40 6.53 7.19 -11.69
CA HIS A 40 7.52 6.64 -10.76
C HIS A 40 6.90 5.95 -9.54
N ILE A 41 5.92 6.58 -8.87
CA ILE A 41 5.25 5.99 -7.70
C ILE A 41 4.36 4.82 -8.14
N GLY A 42 3.42 5.04 -9.07
CA GLY A 42 2.49 3.99 -9.51
C GLY A 42 3.18 2.79 -10.13
N GLY A 43 4.24 3.00 -10.93
CA GLY A 43 5.04 1.92 -11.52
C GLY A 43 5.84 1.13 -10.48
N THR A 44 6.40 1.79 -9.47
CA THR A 44 7.09 1.12 -8.35
C THR A 44 6.11 0.28 -7.53
N LEU A 45 4.96 0.84 -7.15
CA LEU A 45 3.93 0.11 -6.40
C LEU A 45 3.37 -1.07 -7.21
N ALA A 46 3.21 -0.93 -8.54
CA ALA A 46 2.84 -2.04 -9.41
C ALA A 46 3.83 -3.22 -9.29
N ARG A 47 5.15 -2.94 -9.33
CA ARG A 47 6.19 -3.97 -9.18
C ARG A 47 6.11 -4.66 -7.81
N LEU A 48 6.00 -3.89 -6.74
CA LEU A 48 5.96 -4.39 -5.38
C LEU A 48 4.71 -5.25 -5.13
N TRP A 49 3.55 -4.80 -5.57
CA TRP A 49 2.30 -5.54 -5.36
C TRP A 49 2.19 -6.79 -6.25
N VAL A 50 2.70 -6.75 -7.48
CA VAL A 50 2.80 -7.98 -8.30
C VAL A 50 3.74 -8.99 -7.65
N ALA A 51 4.89 -8.54 -7.12
CA ALA A 51 5.82 -9.39 -6.38
C ALA A 51 5.19 -9.98 -5.10
N ALA A 52 4.32 -9.23 -4.43
CA ALA A 52 3.54 -9.70 -3.28
C ALA A 52 2.40 -10.67 -3.67
N GLY A 53 2.14 -10.88 -4.97
CA GLY A 53 1.19 -11.83 -5.50
C GLY A 53 -0.16 -11.25 -5.91
N HIS A 54 -0.33 -9.93 -5.88
CA HIS A 54 -1.56 -9.27 -6.35
C HIS A 54 -1.68 -9.25 -7.88
N GLU A 55 -2.90 -9.11 -8.38
CA GLU A 55 -3.19 -8.85 -9.79
C GLU A 55 -3.30 -7.35 -10.01
N VAL A 56 -2.58 -6.81 -10.98
CA VAL A 56 -2.49 -5.37 -11.21
C VAL A 56 -2.85 -5.02 -12.66
N LEU A 57 -3.74 -4.03 -12.84
CA LEU A 57 -3.94 -3.40 -14.13
C LEU A 57 -3.35 -1.99 -14.08
N ILE A 58 -2.26 -1.79 -14.82
CA ILE A 58 -1.58 -0.50 -14.95
C ILE A 58 -2.21 0.31 -16.07
N SER A 59 -2.33 1.63 -15.88
CA SER A 59 -2.93 2.50 -16.89
C SER A 59 -2.27 3.86 -16.99
N SER A 60 -2.32 4.42 -18.18
CA SER A 60 -1.96 5.80 -18.48
C SER A 60 -2.87 6.36 -19.58
N ARG A 61 -2.67 7.62 -19.95
CA ARG A 61 -3.30 8.22 -21.15
C ARG A 61 -2.81 7.58 -22.44
N HIS A 62 -1.64 6.94 -22.40
CA HIS A 62 -0.97 6.25 -23.51
C HIS A 62 -0.66 4.80 -23.10
N PRO A 63 -1.66 3.89 -23.09
CA PRO A 63 -1.50 2.53 -22.56
C PRO A 63 -0.41 1.73 -23.28
N ASP A 64 -0.21 1.96 -24.58
CA ASP A 64 0.77 1.23 -25.39
C ASP A 64 2.21 1.39 -24.87
N GLU A 65 2.55 2.54 -24.29
CA GLU A 65 3.85 2.81 -23.69
C GLU A 65 4.12 1.95 -22.44
N LEU A 66 3.08 1.37 -21.84
CA LEU A 66 3.18 0.53 -20.64
C LEU A 66 3.37 -0.96 -20.95
N ARG A 67 3.29 -1.40 -22.22
CA ARG A 67 3.40 -2.82 -22.58
C ARG A 67 4.73 -3.43 -22.14
N GLY A 68 5.83 -2.70 -22.28
CA GLY A 68 7.14 -3.15 -21.82
C GLY A 68 7.21 -3.36 -20.31
N LEU A 69 6.59 -2.47 -19.54
CA LEU A 69 6.49 -2.62 -18.09
C LEU A 69 5.63 -3.83 -17.72
N ALA A 70 4.47 -4.02 -18.33
CA ALA A 70 3.60 -5.15 -18.05
C ALA A 70 4.28 -6.49 -18.36
N GLN A 71 5.04 -6.59 -19.46
CA GLN A 71 5.84 -7.77 -19.77
C GLN A 71 6.88 -8.07 -18.69
N GLN A 72 7.58 -7.05 -18.17
CA GLN A 72 8.53 -7.20 -17.07
C GLN A 72 7.87 -7.64 -15.76
N LEU A 73 6.64 -7.20 -15.51
CA LEU A 73 5.85 -7.56 -14.33
C LEU A 73 5.31 -9.01 -14.41
N GLY A 74 5.17 -9.55 -15.61
CA GLY A 74 4.72 -10.92 -15.82
C GLY A 74 3.19 -11.10 -15.80
N PRO A 75 2.71 -12.35 -15.65
CA PRO A 75 1.31 -12.72 -15.94
C PRO A 75 0.26 -12.13 -14.98
N ARG A 76 0.68 -11.53 -13.86
CA ARG A 76 -0.23 -10.85 -12.93
C ARG A 76 -0.43 -9.38 -13.25
N ALA A 77 0.21 -8.87 -14.30
CA ALA A 77 0.06 -7.48 -14.74
C ALA A 77 -0.64 -7.40 -16.10
N ALA A 78 -1.60 -6.50 -16.21
CA ALA A 78 -2.26 -6.16 -17.46
C ALA A 78 -2.15 -4.65 -17.72
N VAL A 79 -2.32 -4.25 -18.98
CA VAL A 79 -2.36 -2.84 -19.40
C VAL A 79 -3.77 -2.47 -19.82
N GLY A 80 -4.20 -1.26 -19.49
CA GLY A 80 -5.48 -0.74 -19.94
C GLY A 80 -5.60 0.77 -19.86
N THR A 81 -6.79 1.25 -20.14
CA THR A 81 -7.16 2.66 -19.95
C THR A 81 -7.41 2.95 -18.46
N PRO A 82 -7.43 4.23 -18.03
CA PRO A 82 -7.84 4.59 -16.67
C PRO A 82 -9.22 4.03 -16.27
N ARG A 83 -10.18 4.02 -17.21
CA ARG A 83 -11.50 3.41 -17.00
C ARG A 83 -11.41 1.90 -16.78
N ALA A 84 -10.60 1.21 -17.60
CA ALA A 84 -10.38 -0.23 -17.42
C ALA A 84 -9.74 -0.53 -16.06
N ALA A 85 -8.78 0.28 -15.61
CA ALA A 85 -8.17 0.13 -14.29
C ALA A 85 -9.18 0.36 -13.16
N ALA A 86 -10.02 1.39 -13.27
CA ALA A 86 -11.09 1.66 -12.31
C ALA A 86 -12.10 0.50 -12.23
N LEU A 87 -12.49 -0.10 -13.36
CA LEU A 87 -13.38 -1.25 -13.39
C LEU A 87 -12.73 -2.54 -12.86
N PHE A 88 -11.46 -2.76 -13.21
CA PHE A 88 -10.72 -3.96 -12.82
C PHE A 88 -10.49 -4.06 -11.31
N GLY A 89 -10.06 -2.96 -10.68
CA GLY A 89 -9.62 -2.96 -9.28
C GLY A 89 -10.78 -3.10 -8.29
N ALA A 90 -10.64 -4.00 -7.31
CA ALA A 90 -11.37 -3.90 -6.05
C ALA A 90 -10.82 -2.73 -5.21
N VAL A 91 -9.52 -2.46 -5.39
CA VAL A 91 -8.82 -1.28 -4.88
C VAL A 91 -8.25 -0.52 -6.07
N VAL A 92 -8.31 0.80 -6.03
CA VAL A 92 -7.75 1.66 -7.08
C VAL A 92 -6.69 2.58 -6.48
N LEU A 93 -5.50 2.60 -7.09
CA LEU A 93 -4.48 3.60 -6.81
C LEU A 93 -4.63 4.75 -7.79
N ILE A 94 -4.73 5.98 -7.29
CA ILE A 94 -4.61 7.20 -8.07
C ILE A 94 -3.22 7.79 -7.82
N SER A 95 -2.39 7.79 -8.86
CA SER A 95 -0.99 8.25 -8.81
C SER A 95 -0.68 9.13 -10.04
N VAL A 96 -1.38 10.23 -10.11
CA VAL A 96 -1.31 11.23 -11.20
C VAL A 96 -0.88 12.60 -10.65
N PRO A 97 -0.50 13.57 -11.51
CA PRO A 97 -0.42 14.95 -11.09
C PRO A 97 -1.73 15.39 -10.42
N TYR A 98 -1.64 16.07 -9.28
CA TYR A 98 -2.79 16.39 -8.43
C TYR A 98 -3.89 17.15 -9.17
N GLY A 99 -3.49 18.05 -10.07
CA GLY A 99 -4.41 18.80 -10.92
C GLY A 99 -5.33 17.95 -11.83
N ALA A 100 -5.02 16.66 -12.01
CA ALA A 100 -5.85 15.75 -12.80
C ALA A 100 -6.97 15.08 -11.98
N GLU A 101 -6.92 15.10 -10.65
CA GLU A 101 -7.89 14.43 -9.79
C GLU A 101 -9.35 14.90 -10.02
N PRO A 102 -9.65 16.22 -10.15
CA PRO A 102 -11.00 16.67 -10.40
C PRO A 102 -11.60 16.10 -11.70
N GLN A 103 -10.77 15.95 -12.74
CA GLN A 103 -11.21 15.36 -14.00
C GLN A 103 -11.45 13.87 -13.87
N ILE A 104 -10.54 13.14 -13.20
CA ILE A 104 -10.69 11.70 -12.91
C ILE A 104 -11.99 11.45 -12.12
N GLY A 105 -12.26 12.26 -11.09
CA GLY A 105 -13.47 12.13 -10.29
C GLY A 105 -14.76 12.37 -11.08
N ARG A 106 -14.75 13.26 -12.09
CA ARG A 106 -15.87 13.45 -13.00
C ARG A 106 -16.03 12.29 -13.98
N ASP A 107 -14.94 11.94 -14.67
CA ASP A 107 -14.94 10.98 -15.78
C ASP A 107 -15.16 9.53 -15.35
N LEU A 108 -14.73 9.19 -14.14
CA LEU A 108 -14.75 7.82 -13.61
C LEU A 108 -15.62 7.68 -12.36
N LYS A 109 -16.54 8.64 -12.13
CA LYS A 109 -17.41 8.67 -10.94
C LYS A 109 -18.16 7.35 -10.72
N ALA A 110 -18.71 6.80 -11.78
CA ALA A 110 -19.50 5.57 -11.71
C ALA A 110 -18.62 4.35 -11.42
N GLU A 111 -17.44 4.26 -12.05
CA GLU A 111 -16.51 3.15 -11.92
C GLU A 111 -15.79 3.13 -10.57
N LEU A 112 -15.62 4.30 -9.95
CA LEU A 112 -14.97 4.47 -8.66
C LEU A 112 -15.94 4.41 -7.48
N ALA A 113 -17.24 4.54 -7.70
CA ALA A 113 -18.25 4.59 -6.65
C ALA A 113 -18.15 3.40 -5.69
N GLY A 114 -18.03 3.68 -4.38
CA GLY A 114 -17.94 2.69 -3.30
C GLY A 114 -16.59 1.95 -3.22
N LYS A 115 -15.67 2.17 -4.15
CA LYS A 115 -14.37 1.51 -4.14
C LYS A 115 -13.42 2.12 -3.11
N ILE A 116 -12.48 1.30 -2.65
CA ILE A 116 -11.33 1.76 -1.89
C ILE A 116 -10.37 2.43 -2.86
N VAL A 117 -10.02 3.68 -2.58
CA VAL A 117 -9.08 4.45 -3.40
C VAL A 117 -7.91 4.90 -2.55
N LEU A 118 -6.70 4.51 -2.94
CA LEU A 118 -5.46 5.05 -2.40
C LEU A 118 -5.03 6.23 -3.27
N ASP A 119 -4.78 7.37 -2.64
CA ASP A 119 -4.36 8.58 -3.33
C ASP A 119 -2.97 9.01 -2.88
N THR A 120 -2.06 9.17 -3.86
CA THR A 120 -0.66 9.58 -3.66
C THR A 120 -0.40 11.01 -4.12
N GLY A 121 -1.42 11.72 -4.55
CA GLY A 121 -1.31 13.04 -5.16
C GLY A 121 -0.77 14.10 -4.20
N ASN A 122 0.06 15.00 -4.69
CA ASN A 122 0.56 16.16 -3.96
C ASN A 122 0.37 17.41 -4.80
N PRO A 123 -0.29 18.46 -4.25
CA PRO A 123 -0.53 19.70 -4.98
C PRO A 123 0.74 20.58 -5.01
N TYR A 124 1.26 20.81 -6.20
CA TYR A 124 2.38 21.74 -6.45
C TYR A 124 1.90 22.92 -7.30
N PRO A 125 1.91 24.15 -6.75
CA PRO A 125 1.37 25.32 -7.46
C PRO A 125 1.97 25.54 -8.85
N ASP A 126 3.28 25.30 -9.02
CA ASP A 126 3.97 25.47 -10.29
C ASP A 126 3.54 24.46 -11.37
N ARG A 127 2.98 23.31 -10.96
CA ARG A 127 2.48 22.26 -11.86
C ARG A 127 0.96 22.30 -12.00
N ASP A 128 0.26 22.48 -10.88
CA ASP A 128 -1.18 22.28 -10.77
C ASP A 128 -1.97 23.59 -10.69
N GLY A 129 -1.27 24.74 -10.67
CA GLY A 129 -1.88 26.06 -10.66
C GLY A 129 -2.61 26.44 -9.35
N PRO A 130 -3.55 27.41 -9.43
CA PRO A 130 -4.22 27.97 -8.25
C PRO A 130 -4.95 26.94 -7.38
N MET A 131 -5.49 25.87 -7.97
CA MET A 131 -6.17 24.81 -7.24
C MET A 131 -5.26 24.13 -6.21
N ALA A 132 -3.95 24.08 -6.46
CA ALA A 132 -2.98 23.53 -5.53
C ALA A 132 -2.90 24.35 -4.22
N LEU A 133 -2.98 25.68 -4.32
CA LEU A 133 -3.00 26.56 -3.15
C LEU A 133 -4.26 26.37 -2.32
N GLU A 134 -5.41 26.19 -3.00
CA GLU A 134 -6.68 25.92 -2.34
C GLU A 134 -6.63 24.57 -1.59
N ALA A 135 -6.18 23.49 -2.26
CA ALA A 135 -6.05 22.17 -1.68
C ALA A 135 -5.10 22.14 -0.47
N ARG A 136 -3.99 22.88 -0.53
CA ARG A 136 -3.07 23.01 0.62
C ARG A 136 -3.71 23.71 1.81
N ARG A 137 -4.53 24.76 1.60
CA ARG A 137 -5.24 25.46 2.67
C ARG A 137 -6.31 24.57 3.31
N GLU A 138 -7.08 23.85 2.51
CA GLU A 138 -8.13 22.96 2.96
C GLU A 138 -7.55 21.69 3.64
N GLY A 139 -6.40 21.23 3.18
CA GLY A 139 -5.79 19.94 3.48
C GLY A 139 -6.08 18.95 2.35
N THR A 140 -5.02 18.28 1.84
CA THR A 140 -5.14 17.44 0.64
C THR A 140 -6.10 16.28 0.79
N GLY A 141 -6.23 15.68 1.99
CA GLY A 141 -7.19 14.61 2.22
C GLY A 141 -8.64 15.05 2.03
N VAL A 142 -8.99 16.24 2.54
CA VAL A 142 -10.33 16.82 2.40
C VAL A 142 -10.59 17.24 0.96
N ALA A 143 -9.63 17.91 0.33
CA ALA A 143 -9.74 18.35 -1.06
C ALA A 143 -9.88 17.15 -2.02
N SER A 144 -9.07 16.09 -1.88
CA SER A 144 -9.17 14.87 -2.69
C SER A 144 -10.52 14.17 -2.51
N ALA A 145 -11.06 14.11 -1.28
CA ALA A 145 -12.39 13.54 -1.04
C ALA A 145 -13.50 14.33 -1.80
N ARG A 146 -13.37 15.65 -1.90
CA ARG A 146 -14.28 16.49 -2.67
C ARG A 146 -14.13 16.27 -4.19
N TYR A 147 -12.89 16.02 -4.66
CA TYR A 147 -12.63 15.73 -6.07
C TYR A 147 -13.07 14.32 -6.50
N LEU A 148 -13.05 13.37 -5.56
CA LEU A 148 -13.35 11.94 -5.77
C LEU A 148 -14.61 11.53 -4.97
N PRO A 149 -15.77 12.07 -5.28
CA PRO A 149 -16.98 11.84 -4.47
C PRO A 149 -17.44 10.38 -4.55
N GLY A 150 -17.85 9.83 -3.41
CA GLY A 150 -18.42 8.48 -3.31
C GLY A 150 -17.40 7.36 -3.24
N VAL A 151 -16.11 7.66 -3.15
CA VAL A 151 -15.06 6.67 -2.90
C VAL A 151 -14.78 6.52 -1.39
N ARG A 152 -14.18 5.42 -1.02
CA ARG A 152 -13.62 5.16 0.32
C ARG A 152 -12.13 5.50 0.29
N LEU A 153 -11.83 6.79 0.47
CA LEU A 153 -10.51 7.37 0.22
C LEU A 153 -9.54 7.09 1.36
N VAL A 154 -8.31 6.74 1.02
CA VAL A 154 -7.16 6.70 1.93
C VAL A 154 -6.01 7.47 1.30
N ARG A 155 -5.48 8.46 2.00
CA ARG A 155 -4.21 9.10 1.65
C ARG A 155 -3.08 8.17 2.04
N ALA A 156 -2.20 7.83 1.10
CA ALA A 156 -1.08 6.91 1.30
C ALA A 156 0.03 7.16 0.28
N PHE A 157 1.29 6.90 0.64
CA PHE A 157 2.47 7.03 -0.22
C PHE A 157 2.73 8.43 -0.81
N ASN A 158 1.99 9.44 -0.40
CA ASN A 158 2.22 10.83 -0.79
C ASN A 158 3.43 11.47 -0.09
N ALA A 159 3.78 10.97 1.10
CA ALA A 159 4.85 11.51 1.93
C ALA A 159 6.21 10.79 1.77
N ILE A 160 6.37 9.93 0.77
CA ILE A 160 7.64 9.28 0.44
C ILE A 160 8.14 9.74 -0.93
N ASN A 161 9.45 9.96 -1.04
CA ASN A 161 10.10 10.23 -2.33
C ASN A 161 10.06 8.98 -3.22
N SER A 162 9.87 9.16 -4.52
CA SER A 162 9.78 8.03 -5.46
C SER A 162 11.07 7.18 -5.54
N ALA A 163 12.24 7.81 -5.39
CA ALA A 163 13.51 7.10 -5.36
C ALA A 163 13.65 6.27 -4.07
N ASP A 164 13.20 6.81 -2.94
CA ASP A 164 13.20 6.13 -1.65
C ASP A 164 12.17 5.01 -1.61
N LEU A 165 10.99 5.21 -2.21
CA LEU A 165 9.99 4.15 -2.35
C LEU A 165 10.56 2.92 -3.08
N ALA A 166 11.36 3.13 -4.12
CA ALA A 166 11.97 2.03 -4.86
C ALA A 166 13.15 1.39 -4.12
N ARG A 167 13.97 2.21 -3.43
CA ARG A 167 15.21 1.76 -2.79
C ARG A 167 14.97 1.07 -1.44
N GLU A 168 14.02 1.59 -0.66
CA GLU A 168 13.81 1.20 0.73
C GLU A 168 12.72 0.15 0.92
N ALA A 169 12.01 -0.23 -0.15
CA ALA A 169 11.06 -1.33 -0.10
C ALA A 169 11.74 -2.63 0.36
N HIS A 170 11.15 -3.31 1.34
CA HIS A 170 11.70 -4.55 1.92
C HIS A 170 13.16 -4.44 2.42
N ARG A 171 13.55 -3.23 2.90
CA ARG A 171 14.89 -3.02 3.46
C ARG A 171 15.21 -3.99 4.59
N LYS A 172 16.50 -4.28 4.78
CA LYS A 172 16.96 -5.05 5.94
C LYS A 172 16.84 -4.20 7.21
N GLY A 173 16.37 -4.82 8.29
CA GLY A 173 16.13 -4.15 9.57
C GLY A 173 14.73 -3.55 9.66
N GLU A 174 14.52 -2.59 10.55
CA GLU A 174 13.22 -1.98 10.80
C GLU A 174 12.70 -1.23 9.56
N PRO A 175 11.48 -1.54 9.05
CA PRO A 175 10.95 -0.89 7.86
C PRO A 175 10.65 0.59 8.13
N TYR A 176 10.78 1.41 7.09
CA TYR A 176 10.30 2.79 7.17
C TYR A 176 8.78 2.84 7.13
N ALA A 177 8.23 3.87 7.77
CA ALA A 177 6.81 4.05 7.92
C ALA A 177 6.18 4.82 6.76
N ILE A 178 4.97 4.43 6.40
CA ILE A 178 4.09 5.17 5.49
C ILE A 178 2.89 5.69 6.31
N PRO A 179 2.70 7.01 6.43
CA PRO A 179 1.53 7.58 7.08
C PRO A 179 0.27 7.34 6.25
N LEU A 180 -0.82 7.01 6.93
CA LEU A 180 -2.15 6.79 6.35
C LEU A 180 -3.19 7.69 7.01
N ALA A 181 -4.09 8.27 6.22
CA ALA A 181 -5.29 8.94 6.71
C ALA A 181 -6.52 8.51 5.89
N GLY A 182 -7.63 8.24 6.59
CA GLY A 182 -8.88 7.81 5.96
C GLY A 182 -10.01 7.75 6.97
N ASP A 183 -11.25 7.83 6.49
CA ASP A 183 -12.44 7.85 7.35
C ASP A 183 -13.12 6.48 7.46
N ASP A 184 -12.78 5.54 6.56
CA ASP A 184 -13.34 4.19 6.51
C ASP A 184 -12.36 3.16 7.08
N ALA A 185 -12.75 2.49 8.16
CA ALA A 185 -11.89 1.51 8.85
C ALA A 185 -11.47 0.31 7.98
N GLN A 186 -12.37 -0.17 7.11
CA GLN A 186 -12.05 -1.28 6.21
C GLN A 186 -11.11 -0.84 5.10
N ALA A 187 -11.27 0.38 4.56
CA ALA A 187 -10.34 0.94 3.58
C ALA A 187 -8.95 1.13 4.19
N LEU A 188 -8.87 1.62 5.42
CA LEU A 188 -7.61 1.73 6.17
C LEU A 188 -6.96 0.35 6.39
N ALA A 189 -7.74 -0.68 6.76
CA ALA A 189 -7.19 -2.04 6.93
C ALA A 189 -6.60 -2.59 5.62
N VAL A 190 -7.27 -2.38 4.49
CA VAL A 190 -6.76 -2.76 3.17
C VAL A 190 -5.51 -1.96 2.79
N ALA A 191 -5.51 -0.64 3.03
CA ALA A 191 -4.36 0.20 2.77
C ALA A 191 -3.14 -0.21 3.62
N GLN A 192 -3.33 -0.51 4.90
CA GLN A 192 -2.28 -1.03 5.78
C GLN A 192 -1.67 -2.32 5.23
N ARG A 193 -2.52 -3.26 4.77
CA ARG A 193 -2.04 -4.47 4.10
C ARG A 193 -1.18 -4.14 2.89
N LEU A 194 -1.64 -3.29 1.99
CA LEU A 194 -0.92 -2.92 0.77
C LEU A 194 0.39 -2.18 1.05
N VAL A 195 0.47 -1.42 2.15
CA VAL A 195 1.72 -0.82 2.62
C VAL A 195 2.71 -1.89 3.08
N ARG A 196 2.26 -2.88 3.86
CA ARG A 196 3.13 -4.01 4.28
C ARG A 196 3.55 -4.86 3.09
N ASP A 197 2.64 -5.15 2.17
CA ASP A 197 2.93 -5.91 0.95
C ASP A 197 3.92 -5.17 0.02
N ALA A 198 4.02 -3.84 0.15
CA ALA A 198 5.05 -3.02 -0.50
C ALA A 198 6.37 -2.93 0.31
N GLY A 199 6.46 -3.56 1.49
CA GLY A 199 7.68 -3.63 2.29
C GLY A 199 7.91 -2.46 3.25
N PHE A 200 6.82 -1.77 3.66
CA PHE A 200 6.84 -0.64 4.59
C PHE A 200 5.94 -0.90 5.81
N GLU A 201 6.11 -0.11 6.88
CA GLU A 201 5.22 -0.19 8.04
C GLU A 201 4.13 0.89 7.96
N PRO A 202 2.84 0.53 7.97
CA PRO A 202 1.75 1.52 7.95
C PRO A 202 1.56 2.19 9.32
N VAL A 203 1.44 3.50 9.34
CA VAL A 203 1.06 4.28 10.52
C VAL A 203 -0.23 5.02 10.24
N VAL A 204 -1.33 4.58 10.82
CA VAL A 204 -2.61 5.30 10.74
C VAL A 204 -2.53 6.56 11.60
N VAL A 205 -2.64 7.72 10.94
CA VAL A 205 -2.59 9.04 11.57
C VAL A 205 -3.98 9.45 12.07
N GLY A 206 -5.04 9.09 11.34
CA GLY A 206 -6.41 9.37 11.71
C GLY A 206 -7.32 9.60 10.50
N PRO A 207 -8.39 10.42 10.66
CA PRO A 207 -9.30 10.74 9.57
C PRO A 207 -8.63 11.53 8.45
N LEU A 208 -9.28 11.64 7.29
CA LEU A 208 -8.75 12.36 6.11
C LEU A 208 -8.31 13.80 6.42
N SER A 209 -8.96 14.46 7.36
CA SER A 209 -8.58 15.81 7.81
C SER A 209 -7.18 15.88 8.42
N ARG A 210 -6.66 14.76 8.94
CA ARG A 210 -5.30 14.67 9.50
C ARG A 210 -4.23 14.39 8.43
N ALA A 211 -4.60 14.14 7.18
CA ALA A 211 -3.63 14.01 6.09
C ALA A 211 -2.73 15.24 5.96
N ARG A 212 -3.24 16.43 6.32
CA ARG A 212 -2.47 17.68 6.36
C ARG A 212 -1.20 17.60 7.22
N GLU A 213 -1.10 16.66 8.15
CA GLU A 213 0.05 16.50 9.04
C GLU A 213 1.26 15.86 8.34
N PHE A 214 1.02 15.22 7.18
CA PHE A 214 2.06 14.63 6.33
C PHE A 214 2.00 15.12 4.87
N ASP A 215 1.33 16.24 4.62
CA ASP A 215 1.31 16.92 3.32
C ASP A 215 2.62 17.65 3.02
N VAL A 216 2.76 18.13 1.80
CA VAL A 216 3.91 18.89 1.31
C VAL A 216 4.24 20.06 2.23
N GLY A 217 5.50 20.14 2.66
CA GLY A 217 6.02 21.21 3.52
C GLY A 217 5.93 20.91 5.02
N THR A 218 5.39 19.77 5.43
CA THR A 218 5.42 19.34 6.83
C THR A 218 6.77 18.73 7.21
N ARG A 219 7.03 18.63 8.51
CA ARG A 219 8.29 18.08 9.03
C ARG A 219 8.50 16.59 8.76
N VAL A 220 7.45 15.85 8.40
CA VAL A 220 7.50 14.42 8.10
C VAL A 220 7.46 14.13 6.60
N TYR A 221 7.16 15.15 5.79
CA TYR A 221 7.08 15.00 4.35
C TYR A 221 8.44 14.62 3.75
N THR A 222 8.50 13.52 3.01
CA THR A 222 9.71 12.94 2.39
C THR A 222 10.84 12.59 3.37
N GLN A 223 10.54 12.48 4.67
CA GLN A 223 11.50 12.00 5.65
C GLN A 223 11.36 10.50 5.84
N LEU A 224 12.49 9.79 5.79
CA LEU A 224 12.54 8.37 6.09
C LEU A 224 12.57 8.19 7.61
N MET A 225 11.45 7.74 8.16
CA MET A 225 11.25 7.51 9.59
C MET A 225 10.74 6.09 9.81
N THR A 226 11.18 5.44 10.86
CA THR A 226 10.56 4.22 11.39
C THR A 226 9.19 4.53 12.01
N ALA A 227 8.38 3.50 12.30
CA ALA A 227 7.05 3.73 12.87
C ALA A 227 7.09 4.43 14.24
N PRO A 228 7.99 4.11 15.17
CA PRO A 228 8.15 4.87 16.42
C PRO A 228 8.53 6.33 16.19
N GLU A 229 9.49 6.60 15.29
CA GLU A 229 9.91 7.97 14.97
C GLU A 229 8.78 8.80 14.36
N LEU A 230 8.04 8.23 13.38
CA LEU A 230 6.91 8.90 12.77
C LEU A 230 5.78 9.17 13.76
N ARG A 231 5.46 8.20 14.65
CA ARG A 231 4.47 8.39 15.71
C ARG A 231 4.88 9.52 16.65
N ALA A 232 6.12 9.52 17.12
CA ALA A 232 6.66 10.60 17.97
C ALA A 232 6.59 11.96 17.25
N ALA A 233 6.97 12.01 15.98
CA ALA A 233 6.91 13.22 15.17
C ALA A 233 5.48 13.76 15.00
N LEU A 234 4.46 12.92 14.98
CA LEU A 234 3.05 13.29 14.81
C LEU A 234 2.27 13.32 16.14
N GLY A 235 2.93 13.12 17.29
CA GLY A 235 2.26 13.11 18.59
C GLY A 235 1.22 12.00 18.74
N LEU A 236 1.43 10.86 18.08
CA LEU A 236 0.54 9.69 18.15
C LEU A 236 0.93 8.80 19.34
N ALA A 237 -0.07 8.25 20.02
CA ALA A 237 0.16 7.22 21.05
C ALA A 237 0.92 6.00 20.48
N ALA A 238 1.70 5.35 21.36
CA ALA A 238 2.26 4.04 21.03
C ALA A 238 1.13 3.06 20.66
N PRO A 239 1.36 2.10 19.75
CA PRO A 239 0.38 1.05 19.51
C PRO A 239 0.13 0.31 20.83
N PRO A 240 -1.09 -0.21 21.06
CA PRO A 240 -1.33 -1.07 22.20
C PRO A 240 -0.35 -2.26 22.14
N GLU A 241 0.25 -2.60 23.26
CA GLU A 241 1.05 -3.83 23.37
C GLU A 241 0.14 -5.02 23.06
N GLY A 242 0.49 -5.78 22.02
CA GLY A 242 -0.25 -6.95 21.54
C GLY A 242 0.03 -8.21 22.37
#